data_d2a8b8105d84709dbe9dec657d02d852
#
_entry.id   d2a8b8105d84709dbe9dec657d02d852
#
_cell.length_a   1.000
_cell.length_b   1.000
_cell.length_c   1.000
_cell.angle_alpha   90.00
_cell.angle_beta   90.00
_cell.angle_gamma   90.00
#
_symmetry.space_group_name_H-M   'P 1'
#
loop_
_entity.id
_entity.type
_entity.pdbx_description
1 polymer ?
#
loop_
_entity_poly.entity_id
_entity_poly.type
_entity_poly.pdbx_seq_one_letter_code
_entity_poly.pdbx_strand_id
1 'polypeptide(L)'
;YLETVVRHHTSGRLKVAPEHTEERVLALMRKPPFALFERLNDDFRSICRSNGLNYQLIPYFISSHPGCTERDMQALAGKVLGRLHFTLEQVQDLTPTPMTLSSVMFYTGENPYTGEKVYVARSQEEKRRQKSYFFRRKR
;
A
#
# COMPACT_ATOMS: atom_id res chain seq x y z
N TYR A 1 6.97 22.55 2.51
CA TYR A 1 5.62 22.02 2.27
C TYR A 1 5.20 20.98 3.32
N LEU A 2 5.93 19.83 3.45
CA LEU A 2 5.54 18.76 4.39
C LEU A 2 5.48 19.25 5.83
N GLU A 3 6.45 20.03 6.28
CA GLU A 3 6.47 20.60 7.63
C GLU A 3 5.23 21.47 7.89
N THR A 4 4.84 22.30 6.94
CA THR A 4 3.64 23.13 7.04
C THR A 4 2.39 22.28 7.18
N VAL A 5 2.26 21.20 6.37
CA VAL A 5 1.14 20.25 6.44
C VAL A 5 1.09 19.58 7.81
N VAL A 6 2.22 19.09 8.29
CA VAL A 6 2.28 18.38 9.58
C VAL A 6 1.92 19.32 10.74
N ARG A 7 2.49 20.53 10.76
CA ARG A 7 2.31 21.47 11.89
C ARG A 7 0.94 22.15 11.93
N HIS A 8 0.38 22.45 10.78
CA HIS A 8 -0.79 23.33 10.69
C HIS A 8 -2.05 22.69 10.09
N HIS A 9 -1.89 21.56 9.39
CA HIS A 9 -2.99 20.91 8.68
C HIS A 9 -3.17 19.42 9.05
N THR A 10 -2.52 18.96 10.12
CA THR A 10 -2.65 17.59 10.62
C THR A 10 -3.15 17.60 12.05
N SER A 11 -4.22 16.86 12.31
CA SER A 11 -4.84 16.73 13.64
C SER A 11 -4.37 15.48 14.40
N GLY A 12 -3.06 15.17 14.33
CA GLY A 12 -2.45 14.02 15.02
C GLY A 12 -2.28 12.77 14.18
N ARG A 13 -2.98 12.63 13.03
CA ARG A 13 -2.90 11.44 12.16
C ARG A 13 -2.82 11.87 10.70
N LEU A 14 -1.67 11.64 10.06
CA LEU A 14 -1.48 11.85 8.63
C LEU A 14 -1.68 10.53 7.88
N LYS A 15 -2.69 10.47 7.02
CA LYS A 15 -2.99 9.30 6.19
C LYS A 15 -2.30 9.45 4.84
N VAL A 16 -1.61 8.41 4.42
CA VAL A 16 -0.93 8.35 3.12
C VAL A 16 -1.17 6.99 2.45
N ALA A 17 -1.14 6.97 1.13
CA ALA A 17 -1.48 5.79 0.34
C ALA A 17 -0.27 5.33 -0.52
N PRO A 18 0.75 4.66 0.07
CA PRO A 18 1.80 4.03 -0.71
C PRO A 18 1.30 2.87 -1.57
N GLU A 19 0.15 2.31 -1.23
CA GLU A 19 -0.60 1.25 -1.91
C GLU A 19 0.07 -0.13 -1.88
N HIS A 20 1.36 -0.23 -2.13
CA HIS A 20 2.13 -1.47 -2.11
C HIS A 20 3.62 -1.21 -1.81
N THR A 21 4.41 -2.28 -1.58
CA THR A 21 5.86 -2.18 -1.37
C THR A 21 6.67 -2.75 -2.53
N GLU A 22 6.04 -3.58 -3.37
CA GLU A 22 6.73 -4.26 -4.45
C GLU A 22 6.67 -3.41 -5.73
N GLU A 23 7.86 -3.06 -6.26
CA GLU A 23 8.01 -2.15 -7.40
C GLU A 23 7.23 -2.62 -8.64
N ARG A 24 7.21 -3.93 -8.90
CA ARG A 24 6.45 -4.52 -10.00
C ARG A 24 4.96 -4.24 -9.90
N VAL A 25 4.40 -4.33 -8.71
CA VAL A 25 2.98 -4.07 -8.45
C VAL A 25 2.70 -2.57 -8.51
N LEU A 26 3.58 -1.76 -7.92
CA LEU A 26 3.49 -0.29 -8.01
C LEU A 26 3.55 0.22 -9.45
N ALA A 27 4.41 -0.38 -10.29
CA ALA A 27 4.48 -0.04 -11.70
C ALA A 27 3.15 -0.30 -12.43
N LEU A 28 2.48 -1.43 -12.16
CA LEU A 28 1.14 -1.71 -12.70
C LEU A 28 0.08 -0.74 -12.18
N MET A 29 0.20 -0.30 -10.93
CA MET A 29 -0.65 0.75 -10.34
C MET A 29 -0.33 2.15 -10.87
N ARG A 30 0.79 2.32 -11.59
CA ARG A 30 1.34 3.62 -12.00
C ARG A 30 1.60 4.54 -10.79
N LYS A 31 2.04 3.95 -9.69
CA LYS A 31 2.42 4.64 -8.47
C LYS A 31 3.94 4.82 -8.39
N PRO A 32 4.41 5.84 -7.67
CA PRO A 32 5.83 6.04 -7.46
C PRO A 32 6.46 4.89 -6.64
N PRO A 33 7.81 4.73 -6.70
CA PRO A 33 8.53 3.74 -5.93
C PRO A 33 8.29 3.86 -4.42
N PHE A 34 8.25 2.71 -3.72
CA PHE A 34 8.04 2.67 -2.27
C PHE A 34 9.10 3.44 -1.46
N ALA A 35 10.31 3.57 -1.99
CA ALA A 35 11.37 4.36 -1.38
C ALA A 35 10.97 5.83 -1.10
N LEU A 36 10.05 6.40 -1.90
CA LEU A 36 9.53 7.74 -1.63
C LEU A 36 8.66 7.79 -0.37
N PHE A 37 7.92 6.72 -0.09
CA PHE A 37 7.19 6.60 1.16
C PHE A 37 8.14 6.44 2.36
N GLU A 38 9.20 5.65 2.23
CA GLU A 38 10.22 5.49 3.29
C GLU A 38 10.85 6.85 3.64
N ARG A 39 11.24 7.64 2.63
CA ARG A 39 11.74 9.01 2.84
C ARG A 39 10.69 9.92 3.49
N LEU A 40 9.45 9.89 3.02
CA LEU A 40 8.35 10.66 3.63
C LEU A 40 8.18 10.30 5.12
N ASN A 41 8.27 9.02 5.46
CA ASN A 41 8.18 8.56 6.84
C ASN A 41 9.32 9.09 7.71
N ASP A 42 10.54 9.09 7.19
CA ASP A 42 11.72 9.61 7.91
C ASP A 42 11.61 11.13 8.11
N ASP A 43 11.21 11.87 7.09
CA ASP A 43 10.98 13.31 7.15
C ASP A 43 9.85 13.64 8.15
N PHE A 44 8.73 12.90 8.10
CA PHE A 44 7.61 13.06 9.01
C PHE A 44 8.04 12.86 10.48
N ARG A 45 8.79 11.79 10.76
CA ARG A 45 9.31 11.50 12.10
C ARG A 45 10.27 12.59 12.57
N SER A 46 11.11 13.10 11.68
CA SER A 46 12.04 14.20 11.99
C SER A 46 11.29 15.48 12.36
N ILE A 47 10.29 15.86 11.55
CA ILE A 47 9.45 17.02 11.80
C ILE A 47 8.71 16.90 13.13
N CYS A 48 8.12 15.74 13.42
CA CYS A 48 7.42 15.50 14.67
C CYS A 48 8.37 15.66 15.87
N ARG A 49 9.56 15.07 15.82
CA ARG A 49 10.56 15.18 16.89
C ARG A 49 11.00 16.62 17.11
N SER A 50 11.32 17.34 16.04
CA SER A 50 11.81 18.75 16.13
C SER A 50 10.74 19.71 16.66
N ASN A 51 9.47 19.39 16.51
CA ASN A 51 8.35 20.24 16.95
C ASN A 51 7.62 19.69 18.19
N GLY A 52 8.11 18.64 18.83
CA GLY A 52 7.47 18.04 20.01
C GLY A 52 6.08 17.46 19.76
N LEU A 53 5.82 17.00 18.52
CA LEU A 53 4.52 16.48 18.11
C LEU A 53 4.47 14.95 18.26
N ASN A 54 3.40 14.45 18.89
CA ASN A 54 3.14 13.01 18.99
C ASN A 54 2.12 12.58 17.91
N TYR A 55 2.46 12.80 16.65
CA TYR A 55 1.59 12.46 15.52
C TYR A 55 1.94 11.11 14.91
N GLN A 56 0.97 10.50 14.24
CA GLN A 56 1.10 9.20 13.61
C GLN A 56 0.96 9.29 12.09
N LEU A 57 1.84 8.61 11.37
CA LEU A 57 1.69 8.35 9.94
C LEU A 57 0.93 7.05 9.77
N ILE A 58 -0.17 7.08 9.02
CA ILE A 58 -1.05 5.93 8.80
C ILE A 58 -0.98 5.52 7.33
N PRO A 59 -0.22 4.47 6.99
CA PRO A 59 -0.13 4.00 5.61
C PRO A 59 -1.34 3.14 5.24
N TYR A 60 -1.85 3.33 4.02
CA TYR A 60 -2.88 2.48 3.41
C TYR A 60 -2.26 1.60 2.31
N PHE A 61 -2.68 0.35 2.30
CA PHE A 61 -2.25 -0.64 1.31
C PHE A 61 -3.45 -1.31 0.66
N ILE A 62 -3.27 -1.71 -0.60
CA ILE A 62 -4.26 -2.43 -1.39
C ILE A 62 -3.78 -3.85 -1.63
N SER A 63 -4.66 -4.82 -1.37
CA SER A 63 -4.50 -6.22 -1.78
C SER A 63 -5.27 -6.50 -3.06
N SER A 64 -4.94 -7.62 -3.69
CA SER A 64 -5.67 -8.14 -4.85
C SER A 64 -5.71 -7.21 -6.07
N HIS A 65 -4.77 -6.26 -6.18
CA HIS A 65 -4.56 -5.52 -7.42
C HIS A 65 -4.09 -6.50 -8.53
N PRO A 66 -4.50 -6.32 -9.79
CA PRO A 66 -3.95 -7.09 -10.89
C PRO A 66 -2.42 -7.10 -10.87
N GLY A 67 -1.82 -8.27 -10.99
CA GLY A 67 -0.39 -8.50 -10.86
C GLY A 67 0.10 -8.71 -9.42
N CYS A 68 -0.71 -8.47 -8.40
CA CYS A 68 -0.35 -8.73 -7.02
C CYS A 68 -0.61 -10.20 -6.67
N THR A 69 0.46 -10.95 -6.40
CA THR A 69 0.40 -12.35 -5.98
C THR A 69 0.40 -12.46 -4.45
N GLU A 70 0.15 -13.67 -3.95
CA GLU A 70 0.25 -13.97 -2.52
C GLU A 70 1.67 -13.73 -1.97
N ARG A 71 2.72 -14.00 -2.78
CA ARG A 71 4.12 -13.70 -2.43
C ARG A 71 4.38 -12.21 -2.25
N ASP A 72 3.80 -11.38 -3.12
CA ASP A 72 3.94 -9.93 -3.02
C ASP A 72 3.31 -9.41 -1.72
N MET A 73 2.14 -9.94 -1.34
CA MET A 73 1.49 -9.59 -0.07
C MET A 73 2.26 -10.08 1.15
N GLN A 74 2.89 -11.25 1.08
CA GLN A 74 3.77 -11.75 2.13
C GLN A 74 5.00 -10.85 2.31
N ALA A 75 5.63 -10.43 1.20
CA ALA A 75 6.77 -9.50 1.21
C ALA A 75 6.36 -8.13 1.78
N LEU A 76 5.20 -7.61 1.37
CA LEU A 76 4.64 -6.37 1.89
C LEU A 76 4.42 -6.47 3.41
N ALA A 77 3.78 -7.52 3.89
CA ALA A 77 3.54 -7.72 5.33
C ALA A 77 4.86 -7.80 6.11
N GLY A 78 5.84 -8.54 5.61
CA GLY A 78 7.17 -8.62 6.21
C GLY A 78 7.88 -7.26 6.31
N LYS A 79 7.80 -6.45 5.26
CA LYS A 79 8.40 -5.12 5.24
C LYS A 79 7.68 -4.15 6.18
N VAL A 80 6.35 -4.09 6.12
CA VAL A 80 5.54 -3.12 6.85
C VAL A 80 5.46 -3.44 8.34
N LEU A 81 5.15 -4.69 8.70
CA LEU A 81 4.99 -5.10 10.09
C LEU A 81 6.34 -5.39 10.76
N GLY A 82 7.25 -6.05 10.03
CA GLY A 82 8.53 -6.50 10.57
C GLY A 82 9.61 -5.42 10.58
N ARG A 83 9.84 -4.75 9.44
CA ARG A 83 10.92 -3.77 9.29
C ARG A 83 10.51 -2.36 9.69
N LEU A 84 9.33 -1.91 9.27
CA LEU A 84 8.87 -0.54 9.52
C LEU A 84 8.03 -0.41 10.78
N HIS A 85 7.61 -1.52 11.37
CA HIS A 85 6.83 -1.60 12.61
C HIS A 85 5.52 -0.80 12.57
N PHE A 86 4.88 -0.69 11.41
CA PHE A 86 3.54 -0.14 11.32
C PHE A 86 2.51 -1.16 11.81
N THR A 87 1.59 -0.70 12.65
CA THR A 87 0.35 -1.43 12.94
C THR A 87 -0.69 -0.96 11.94
N LEU A 88 -1.12 -1.85 11.05
CA LEU A 88 -2.13 -1.51 10.04
C LEU A 88 -3.52 -1.59 10.64
N GLU A 89 -4.32 -0.56 10.41
CA GLU A 89 -5.74 -0.56 10.76
C GLU A 89 -6.55 -1.36 9.74
N GLN A 90 -6.16 -1.26 8.48
CA GLN A 90 -6.90 -1.87 7.38
C GLN A 90 -6.01 -2.11 6.16
N VAL A 91 -6.24 -3.24 5.48
CA VAL A 91 -5.80 -3.52 4.12
C VAL A 91 -7.05 -3.75 3.27
N GLN A 92 -7.22 -2.95 2.23
CA GLN A 92 -8.39 -3.02 1.35
C GLN A 92 -8.13 -3.90 0.14
N ASP A 93 -9.13 -4.66 -0.30
CA ASP A 93 -9.09 -5.30 -1.61
C ASP A 93 -9.32 -4.26 -2.69
N LEU A 94 -8.67 -4.44 -3.85
CA LEU A 94 -9.01 -3.64 -5.02
C LEU A 94 -10.52 -3.80 -5.34
N THR A 95 -11.21 -2.68 -5.40
CA THR A 95 -12.54 -2.61 -5.98
C THR A 95 -12.41 -2.03 -7.39
N PRO A 96 -12.71 -2.81 -8.44
CA PRO A 96 -12.65 -2.29 -9.81
C PRO A 96 -13.59 -1.09 -9.98
N THR A 97 -13.01 0.04 -10.35
CA THR A 97 -13.76 1.28 -10.61
C THR A 97 -13.81 1.52 -12.12
N PRO A 98 -14.96 1.83 -12.70
CA PRO A 98 -15.09 2.10 -14.13
C PRO A 98 -14.05 3.14 -14.62
N MET A 99 -13.60 2.98 -15.86
CA MET A 99 -12.63 3.87 -16.53
C MET A 99 -11.23 3.92 -15.91
N THR A 100 -10.86 2.97 -15.06
CA THR A 100 -9.49 2.85 -14.55
C THR A 100 -8.71 1.73 -15.24
N LEU A 101 -7.40 1.93 -15.39
CA LEU A 101 -6.50 0.93 -15.97
C LEU A 101 -6.51 -0.37 -15.17
N SER A 102 -6.56 -0.27 -13.83
CA SER A 102 -6.65 -1.43 -12.94
C SER A 102 -7.90 -2.26 -13.20
N SER A 103 -9.02 -1.61 -13.53
CA SER A 103 -10.26 -2.33 -13.89
C SER A 103 -10.13 -3.04 -15.23
N VAL A 104 -9.49 -2.42 -16.23
CA VAL A 104 -9.21 -3.08 -17.51
C VAL A 104 -8.38 -4.34 -17.27
N MET A 105 -7.28 -4.24 -16.55
CA MET A 105 -6.44 -5.40 -16.18
C MET A 105 -7.21 -6.45 -15.38
N PHE A 106 -8.09 -6.03 -14.48
CA PHE A 106 -8.90 -6.95 -13.67
C PHE A 106 -9.84 -7.80 -14.54
N TYR A 107 -10.50 -7.20 -15.51
CA TYR A 107 -11.45 -7.91 -16.36
C TYR A 107 -10.77 -8.70 -17.48
N THR A 108 -9.74 -8.14 -18.10
CA THR A 108 -9.04 -8.80 -19.24
C THR A 108 -8.00 -9.82 -18.79
N GLY A 109 -7.37 -9.63 -17.63
CA GLY A 109 -6.21 -10.40 -17.19
C GLY A 109 -4.94 -10.06 -17.96
N GLU A 110 -4.88 -8.89 -18.62
CA GLU A 110 -3.76 -8.44 -19.45
C GLU A 110 -3.41 -6.98 -19.15
N ASN A 111 -2.12 -6.67 -19.26
CA ASN A 111 -1.67 -5.30 -19.25
C ASN A 111 -1.99 -4.65 -20.61
N PRO A 112 -2.87 -3.65 -20.66
CA PRO A 112 -3.33 -3.07 -21.94
C PRO A 112 -2.25 -2.31 -22.70
N TYR A 113 -1.10 -2.02 -22.09
CA TYR A 113 0.02 -1.37 -22.78
C TYR A 113 1.00 -2.36 -23.40
N THR A 114 1.19 -3.53 -22.80
CA THR A 114 2.19 -4.50 -23.22
C THR A 114 1.57 -5.78 -23.79
N GLY A 115 0.29 -6.05 -23.54
CA GLY A 115 -0.39 -7.30 -23.88
C GLY A 115 0.04 -8.49 -23.00
N GLU A 116 0.91 -8.28 -22.02
CA GLU A 116 1.35 -9.34 -21.13
C GLU A 116 0.24 -9.79 -20.20
N LYS A 117 0.14 -11.10 -19.96
CA LYS A 117 -0.81 -11.65 -19.00
C LYS A 117 -0.46 -11.24 -17.58
N VAL A 118 -1.48 -10.86 -16.83
CA VAL A 118 -1.38 -10.41 -15.46
C VAL A 118 -2.22 -11.31 -14.55
N TYR A 119 -1.61 -11.80 -13.46
CA TYR A 119 -2.35 -12.55 -12.44
C TYR A 119 -3.46 -11.69 -11.83
N VAL A 120 -4.64 -12.26 -11.64
CA VAL A 120 -5.78 -11.59 -11.00
C VAL A 120 -6.41 -12.53 -9.97
N ALA A 121 -6.42 -12.11 -8.70
CA ALA A 121 -7.13 -12.81 -7.63
C ALA A 121 -8.65 -12.62 -7.81
N ARG A 122 -9.35 -13.63 -8.32
CA ARG A 122 -10.79 -13.55 -8.63
C ARG A 122 -11.67 -14.13 -7.53
N SER A 123 -11.21 -15.19 -6.86
CA SER A 123 -11.99 -15.84 -5.81
C SER A 123 -11.86 -15.10 -4.47
N GLN A 124 -12.91 -15.21 -3.64
CA GLN A 124 -12.88 -14.68 -2.28
C GLN A 124 -11.81 -15.36 -1.42
N GLU A 125 -11.50 -16.62 -1.71
CA GLU A 125 -10.45 -17.35 -0.99
C GLU A 125 -9.06 -16.80 -1.28
N GLU A 126 -8.72 -16.52 -2.55
CA GLU A 126 -7.45 -15.89 -2.93
C GLU A 126 -7.29 -14.52 -2.27
N LYS A 127 -8.35 -13.71 -2.27
CA LYS A 127 -8.36 -12.38 -1.61
C LYS A 127 -8.14 -12.50 -0.10
N ARG A 128 -8.80 -13.44 0.56
CA ARG A 128 -8.61 -13.70 2.00
C ARG A 128 -7.19 -14.15 2.31
N ARG A 129 -6.60 -15.03 1.50
CA ARG A 129 -5.21 -15.47 1.66
C ARG A 129 -4.26 -14.29 1.60
N GLN A 130 -4.39 -13.42 0.60
CA GLN A 130 -3.55 -12.23 0.47
C GLN A 130 -3.62 -11.33 1.71
N LYS A 131 -4.77 -11.14 2.33
CA LYS A 131 -4.91 -10.34 3.55
C LYS A 131 -4.48 -11.05 4.83
N SER A 132 -4.44 -12.38 4.85
CA SER A 132 -4.18 -13.15 6.07
C SER A 132 -2.80 -12.86 6.69
N TYR A 133 -1.83 -12.42 5.90
CA TYR A 133 -0.48 -12.08 6.37
C TYR A 133 -0.45 -10.90 7.35
N PHE A 134 -1.43 -10.01 7.28
CA PHE A 134 -1.52 -8.83 8.15
C PHE A 134 -2.26 -9.10 9.45
N PHE A 135 -3.18 -10.07 9.45
CA PHE A 135 -4.12 -10.31 10.56
C PHE A 135 -3.90 -11.67 11.23
N ARG A 136 -2.77 -12.32 11.00
CA ARG A 136 -2.39 -13.52 11.74
C ARG A 136 -2.24 -13.14 13.22
N ARG A 137 -3.17 -13.60 14.07
CA ARG A 137 -2.98 -13.56 15.51
C ARG A 137 -1.68 -14.30 15.83
N LYS A 138 -0.71 -13.62 16.46
CA LYS A 138 0.37 -14.31 17.17
C LYS A 138 -0.32 -15.22 18.19
N ARG A 139 -0.21 -16.54 17.98
CA ARG A 139 -0.49 -17.51 19.03
C ARG A 139 0.58 -17.41 20.08
#